data_d8d42c190ac878b4aed352877bc519b9
#
_entry.id   d8d42c190ac878b4aed352877bc519b9
#
_cell.length_a   1.000
_cell.length_b   1.000
_cell.length_c   1.000
_cell.angle_alpha   90.00
_cell.angle_beta   90.00
_cell.angle_gamma   90.00
#
_symmetry.space_group_name_H-M   'P 1'
#
loop_
_entity.id
_entity.type
_entity.pdbx_description
1 polymer ?
#
loop_
_entity_poly.entity_id
_entity_poly.type
_entity_poly.pdbx_seq_one_letter_code
_entity_poly.pdbx_strand_id
1 'polypeptide(L)'
;MIENLHRLVFHLNGSTYGNELYAKQFLFPTQSDKALQMEDIVWFATNARVSPFLSNISLVGNPFIVKELDYLIELLRMIAPVSIYCTQQDTIASPERAKDLSAKTDLHIAITDLTFLEHLPKEATYTFIVTSEQEYESAVQCEHEYDLQNTDIMPAYTGNNLAFFEEFLYMEKEGIEDIKLDKREVFIRQKLNIHDFGCLTMLPDGTVYTNPNHQPIGTNTETPHALVYKEMTEGYSWLRVRNETPCRKCIYQWLCPSPSHYEDVIGKPDLCHINL
;
A
#
# COMPACT_ATOMS: atom_id res chain seq x y z
N MET A 1 -22.01 -9.52 10.94
CA MET A 1 -20.62 -10.04 10.78
C MET A 1 -20.01 -9.30 9.61
N ILE A 2 -18.81 -8.75 9.75
CA ILE A 2 -18.11 -8.06 8.63
C ILE A 2 -17.30 -9.14 7.91
N GLU A 3 -17.75 -9.57 6.74
CA GLU A 3 -17.07 -10.64 5.98
C GLU A 3 -16.12 -10.10 4.91
N ASN A 4 -16.13 -8.77 4.69
CA ASN A 4 -15.41 -8.15 3.57
C ASN A 4 -14.16 -7.39 3.97
N LEU A 5 -13.81 -7.32 5.26
CA LEU A 5 -12.63 -6.59 5.72
C LEU A 5 -11.45 -7.56 5.85
N HIS A 6 -10.38 -7.29 5.08
CA HIS A 6 -9.19 -8.14 5.00
C HIS A 6 -7.94 -7.45 5.55
N ARG A 7 -7.85 -6.14 5.43
CA ARG A 7 -6.67 -5.36 5.80
C ARG A 7 -7.03 -4.04 6.46
N LEU A 8 -6.30 -3.69 7.52
CA LEU A 8 -6.29 -2.35 8.10
C LEU A 8 -4.94 -1.70 7.87
N VAL A 9 -4.95 -0.45 7.46
CA VAL A 9 -3.75 0.39 7.33
C VAL A 9 -3.89 1.60 8.24
N PHE A 10 -2.94 1.78 9.17
CA PHE A 10 -2.89 2.93 10.06
C PHE A 10 -1.64 3.76 9.74
N HIS A 11 -1.82 4.98 9.24
CA HIS A 11 -0.75 5.95 9.19
C HIS A 11 -0.58 6.54 10.60
N LEU A 12 0.37 5.99 11.36
CA LEU A 12 0.61 6.32 12.77
C LEU A 12 0.82 7.82 13.00
N ASN A 13 1.67 8.41 12.13
CA ASN A 13 2.11 9.79 12.16
C ASN A 13 2.65 10.16 10.77
N GLY A 14 3.03 11.43 10.60
CA GLY A 14 3.84 11.81 9.44
C GLY A 14 5.31 11.46 9.65
N SER A 15 6.03 11.36 8.55
CA SER A 15 7.49 11.38 8.52
C SER A 15 7.98 12.65 7.84
N THR A 16 9.08 13.23 8.32
CA THR A 16 9.77 14.34 7.63
C THR A 16 10.17 13.96 6.21
N TYR A 17 10.40 12.67 5.97
CA TYR A 17 10.74 12.09 4.68
C TYR A 17 9.54 11.47 3.95
N GLY A 18 8.33 11.72 4.45
CA GLY A 18 7.09 11.28 3.83
C GLY A 18 6.85 11.98 2.48
N ASN A 19 6.04 11.35 1.64
CA ASN A 19 5.66 11.89 0.34
C ASN A 19 4.20 11.55 0.04
N GLU A 20 3.36 12.58 -0.08
CA GLU A 20 1.92 12.45 -0.32
C GLU A 20 1.61 11.73 -1.65
N LEU A 21 2.41 12.02 -2.69
CA LEU A 21 2.21 11.41 -3.99
C LEU A 21 2.54 9.91 -3.96
N TYR A 22 3.58 9.52 -3.22
CA TYR A 22 3.94 8.11 -3.06
C TYR A 22 2.93 7.38 -2.18
N ALA A 23 2.48 8.00 -1.09
CA ALA A 23 1.46 7.44 -0.20
C ALA A 23 0.12 7.16 -0.91
N LYS A 24 -0.14 7.84 -2.02
CA LYS A 24 -1.29 7.59 -2.90
C LYS A 24 -1.09 6.42 -3.86
N GLN A 25 0.13 5.93 -4.04
CA GLN A 25 0.46 4.85 -4.97
C GLN A 25 0.67 3.52 -4.25
N PHE A 26 1.30 3.56 -3.08
CA PHE A 26 1.65 2.38 -2.27
C PHE A 26 1.76 2.73 -0.78
N LEU A 27 2.07 1.73 0.07
CA LEU A 27 2.23 1.95 1.51
C LEU A 27 3.52 2.75 1.80
N PHE A 28 3.38 4.06 1.85
CA PHE A 28 4.47 5.00 2.10
C PHE A 28 4.04 6.08 3.10
N PRO A 29 4.93 6.52 4.01
CA PRO A 29 4.60 7.57 4.98
C PRO A 29 4.18 8.89 4.32
N THR A 30 3.16 9.54 4.85
CA THR A 30 2.77 10.91 4.49
C THR A 30 3.58 11.94 5.27
N GLN A 31 3.56 13.19 4.84
CA GLN A 31 3.98 14.31 5.68
C GLN A 31 2.77 14.77 6.50
N SER A 32 2.90 14.78 7.83
CA SER A 32 1.84 15.24 8.73
C SER A 32 2.44 15.70 10.05
N ASP A 33 1.86 16.72 10.63
CA ASP A 33 2.10 17.18 12.01
C ASP A 33 1.18 16.49 13.03
N LYS A 34 0.23 15.68 12.54
CA LYS A 34 -0.70 14.91 13.35
C LYS A 34 -0.19 13.49 13.57
N ALA A 35 -0.71 12.85 14.61
CA ALA A 35 -0.47 11.44 14.90
C ALA A 35 -1.75 10.80 15.47
N LEU A 36 -2.00 9.56 15.08
CA LEU A 36 -3.06 8.76 15.68
C LEU A 36 -2.74 8.45 17.15
N GLN A 37 -3.76 8.48 17.99
CA GLN A 37 -3.62 8.02 19.37
C GLN A 37 -3.68 6.49 19.41
N MET A 38 -2.91 5.89 20.28
CA MET A 38 -2.86 4.44 20.44
C MET A 38 -4.25 3.87 20.76
N GLU A 39 -5.00 4.55 21.60
CA GLU A 39 -6.36 4.16 22.00
C GLU A 39 -7.29 4.08 20.80
N ASP A 40 -7.21 5.01 19.85
CA ASP A 40 -8.03 5.03 18.64
C ASP A 40 -7.69 3.83 17.74
N ILE A 41 -6.39 3.56 17.55
CA ILE A 41 -5.93 2.41 16.75
C ILE A 41 -6.43 1.10 17.35
N VAL A 42 -6.22 0.91 18.66
CA VAL A 42 -6.62 -0.32 19.36
C VAL A 42 -8.13 -0.47 19.35
N TRP A 43 -8.87 0.59 19.61
CA TRP A 43 -10.33 0.57 19.57
C TRP A 43 -10.85 0.16 18.19
N PHE A 44 -10.32 0.80 17.13
CA PHE A 44 -10.74 0.54 15.76
C PHE A 44 -10.39 -0.90 15.34
N ALA A 45 -9.18 -1.36 15.59
CA ALA A 45 -8.73 -2.71 15.27
C ALA A 45 -9.53 -3.79 16.05
N THR A 46 -9.82 -3.54 17.33
CA THR A 46 -10.62 -4.45 18.15
C THR A 46 -12.04 -4.59 17.62
N ASN A 47 -12.66 -3.49 17.17
CA ASN A 47 -13.97 -3.54 16.54
C ASN A 47 -13.95 -4.21 15.16
N ALA A 48 -12.82 -4.15 14.44
CA ALA A 48 -12.62 -4.85 13.17
C ALA A 48 -12.41 -6.37 13.34
N ARG A 49 -11.98 -6.84 14.52
CA ARG A 49 -11.79 -8.27 14.85
C ARG A 49 -13.03 -9.14 14.59
N VAL A 50 -14.19 -8.53 14.48
CA VAL A 50 -15.43 -9.22 14.09
C VAL A 50 -15.35 -9.81 12.67
N SER A 51 -14.43 -9.33 11.82
CA SER A 51 -14.17 -9.94 10.52
C SER A 51 -13.28 -11.18 10.69
N PRO A 52 -13.75 -12.37 10.30
CA PRO A 52 -12.92 -13.58 10.33
C PRO A 52 -11.84 -13.59 9.24
N PHE A 53 -11.90 -12.65 8.32
CA PHE A 53 -10.98 -12.53 7.15
C PHE A 53 -9.92 -11.45 7.33
N LEU A 54 -9.88 -10.75 8.47
CA LEU A 54 -8.82 -9.77 8.74
C LEU A 54 -7.48 -10.50 8.84
N SER A 55 -6.64 -10.34 7.83
CA SER A 55 -5.40 -11.09 7.64
C SER A 55 -4.15 -10.28 7.94
N ASN A 56 -4.23 -8.94 7.94
CA ASN A 56 -3.09 -8.08 8.18
C ASN A 56 -3.48 -6.71 8.74
N ILE A 57 -2.61 -6.17 9.60
CA ILE A 57 -2.62 -4.79 10.08
C ILE A 57 -1.29 -4.15 9.68
N SER A 58 -1.34 -3.11 8.85
CA SER A 58 -0.17 -2.35 8.41
C SER A 58 -0.06 -1.04 9.19
N LEU A 59 1.08 -0.79 9.82
CA LEU A 59 1.41 0.46 10.49
C LEU A 59 2.37 1.25 9.60
N VAL A 60 2.01 2.45 9.19
CA VAL A 60 2.77 3.27 8.23
C VAL A 60 3.19 4.59 8.91
N GLY A 61 4.44 4.99 8.76
CA GLY A 61 4.95 6.24 9.35
C GLY A 61 6.34 6.09 9.94
N ASN A 62 6.73 7.02 10.82
CA ASN A 62 7.94 6.91 11.60
C ASN A 62 7.66 6.14 12.92
N PRO A 63 7.98 4.82 12.99
CA PRO A 63 7.69 4.03 14.18
C PRO A 63 8.59 4.41 15.38
N PHE A 64 9.75 5.01 15.11
CA PHE A 64 10.78 5.27 16.13
C PHE A 64 10.44 6.44 17.07
N ILE A 65 9.47 7.28 16.72
CA ILE A 65 8.96 8.36 17.56
C ILE A 65 7.68 8.00 18.31
N VAL A 66 7.07 6.85 18.00
CA VAL A 66 5.86 6.38 18.67
C VAL A 66 6.21 5.89 20.09
N LYS A 67 5.53 6.45 21.07
CA LYS A 67 5.63 5.98 22.46
C LYS A 67 4.92 4.64 22.58
N GLU A 68 5.48 3.73 23.38
CA GLU A 68 4.88 2.41 23.67
C GLU A 68 4.57 1.58 22.41
N LEU A 69 5.36 1.74 21.32
CA LEU A 69 5.17 1.01 20.07
C LEU A 69 5.12 -0.51 20.28
N ASP A 70 6.03 -1.06 21.10
CA ASP A 70 6.09 -2.50 21.36
C ASP A 70 4.78 -3.00 21.98
N TYR A 71 4.21 -2.23 22.90
CA TYR A 71 2.92 -2.56 23.52
C TYR A 71 1.76 -2.48 22.50
N LEU A 72 1.75 -1.48 21.66
CA LEU A 72 0.78 -1.37 20.55
C LEU A 72 0.86 -2.59 19.63
N ILE A 73 2.07 -2.99 19.22
CA ILE A 73 2.29 -4.17 18.37
C ILE A 73 1.75 -5.45 19.03
N GLU A 74 2.03 -5.65 20.32
CA GLU A 74 1.54 -6.81 21.07
C GLU A 74 0.02 -6.86 21.10
N LEU A 75 -0.66 -5.74 21.35
CA LEU A 75 -2.11 -5.66 21.33
C LEU A 75 -2.70 -5.99 19.96
N LEU A 76 -2.12 -5.43 18.88
CA LEU A 76 -2.60 -5.64 17.53
C LEU A 76 -2.35 -7.08 17.05
N ARG A 77 -1.25 -7.70 17.44
CA ARG A 77 -0.95 -9.11 17.12
C ARG A 77 -1.97 -10.11 17.70
N MET A 78 -2.65 -9.75 18.75
CA MET A 78 -3.77 -10.57 19.25
C MET A 78 -4.99 -10.57 18.30
N ILE A 79 -4.99 -9.66 17.32
CA ILE A 79 -6.06 -9.48 16.34
C ILE A 79 -5.67 -10.07 15.00
N ALA A 80 -4.53 -9.64 14.44
CA ALA A 80 -3.99 -10.10 13.15
C ALA A 80 -2.46 -9.89 13.10
N PRO A 81 -1.73 -10.50 12.14
CA PRO A 81 -0.35 -10.19 11.84
C PRO A 81 -0.14 -8.69 11.62
N VAL A 82 1.02 -8.18 12.10
CA VAL A 82 1.36 -6.76 12.03
C VAL A 82 2.62 -6.58 11.20
N SER A 83 2.55 -5.71 10.17
CA SER A 83 3.69 -5.25 9.37
C SER A 83 3.88 -3.74 9.56
N ILE A 84 5.11 -3.26 9.52
CA ILE A 84 5.46 -1.85 9.72
C ILE A 84 6.16 -1.32 8.48
N TYR A 85 5.74 -0.15 8.00
CA TYR A 85 6.27 0.52 6.81
C TYR A 85 6.84 1.88 7.19
N CYS A 86 8.14 2.07 6.98
CA CYS A 86 8.84 3.32 7.26
C CYS A 86 9.82 3.70 6.14
N THR A 87 10.41 4.89 6.23
CA THR A 87 11.44 5.31 5.29
C THR A 87 12.84 4.87 5.75
N GLN A 88 13.75 4.76 4.80
CA GLN A 88 15.17 4.55 5.04
C GLN A 88 15.74 5.59 6.01
N GLN A 89 15.41 6.86 5.82
CA GLN A 89 15.92 7.96 6.61
C GLN A 89 15.44 7.90 8.07
N ASP A 90 14.19 7.49 8.32
CA ASP A 90 13.70 7.24 9.68
C ASP A 90 14.51 6.13 10.36
N THR A 91 14.86 5.08 9.59
CA THR A 91 15.67 3.94 10.06
C THR A 91 17.11 4.37 10.39
N ILE A 92 17.75 5.14 9.50
CA ILE A 92 19.12 5.68 9.71
C ILE A 92 19.18 6.61 10.93
N ALA A 93 18.13 7.36 11.20
CA ALA A 93 18.05 8.22 12.39
C ALA A 93 17.93 7.42 13.70
N SER A 94 17.58 6.12 13.65
CA SER A 94 17.35 5.27 14.84
C SER A 94 17.84 3.83 14.63
N PRO A 95 19.11 3.59 14.29
CA PRO A 95 19.59 2.29 13.77
C PRO A 95 19.44 1.14 14.77
N GLU A 96 19.72 1.36 16.05
CA GLU A 96 19.60 0.32 17.08
C GLU A 96 18.13 -0.08 17.30
N ARG A 97 17.21 0.89 17.29
CA ARG A 97 15.77 0.61 17.40
C ARG A 97 15.25 -0.10 16.16
N ALA A 98 15.74 0.27 14.98
CA ALA A 98 15.37 -0.37 13.72
C ALA A 98 15.80 -1.84 13.69
N LYS A 99 17.02 -2.15 14.16
CA LYS A 99 17.52 -3.51 14.30
C LYS A 99 16.71 -4.34 15.29
N ASP A 100 16.37 -3.77 16.45
CA ASP A 100 15.54 -4.46 17.43
C ASP A 100 14.11 -4.70 16.90
N LEU A 101 13.55 -3.73 16.19
CA LEU A 101 12.21 -3.83 15.60
C LEU A 101 12.16 -4.86 14.46
N SER A 102 13.15 -4.90 13.56
CA SER A 102 13.21 -5.88 12.47
C SER A 102 13.34 -7.31 12.95
N ALA A 103 14.04 -7.54 14.07
CA ALA A 103 14.14 -8.87 14.69
C ALA A 103 12.83 -9.38 15.30
N LYS A 104 11.88 -8.48 15.60
CA LYS A 104 10.63 -8.79 16.28
C LYS A 104 9.40 -8.70 15.39
N THR A 105 9.49 -7.97 14.29
CA THR A 105 8.32 -7.58 13.48
C THR A 105 8.69 -7.59 12.00
N ASP A 106 7.70 -7.82 11.16
CA ASP A 106 7.81 -7.66 9.71
C ASP A 106 7.97 -6.16 9.40
N LEU A 107 9.22 -5.72 9.25
CA LEU A 107 9.60 -4.34 9.01
C LEU A 107 9.93 -4.14 7.53
N HIS A 108 9.17 -3.27 6.87
CA HIS A 108 9.37 -2.85 5.49
C HIS A 108 9.98 -1.45 5.45
N ILE A 109 11.09 -1.32 4.75
CA ILE A 109 11.85 -0.08 4.63
C ILE A 109 11.82 0.39 3.17
N ALA A 110 11.21 1.55 2.92
CA ALA A 110 11.24 2.18 1.61
C ALA A 110 12.58 2.87 1.37
N ILE A 111 13.28 2.44 0.34
CA ILE A 111 14.59 2.93 -0.07
C ILE A 111 14.41 3.93 -1.20
N THR A 112 14.79 5.18 -0.96
CA THR A 112 14.78 6.27 -1.95
C THR A 112 16.18 6.79 -2.26
N ASP A 113 17.21 6.30 -1.56
CA ASP A 113 18.61 6.68 -1.73
C ASP A 113 19.51 5.45 -1.57
N LEU A 114 20.19 5.06 -2.63
CA LEU A 114 21.04 3.87 -2.67
C LEU A 114 22.38 4.01 -1.94
N THR A 115 22.71 5.21 -1.41
CA THR A 115 24.04 5.49 -0.84
C THR A 115 24.25 5.00 0.59
N PHE A 116 23.18 4.62 1.33
CA PHE A 116 23.24 4.31 2.77
C PHE A 116 22.79 2.90 3.15
N LEU A 117 22.87 1.94 2.23
CA LEU A 117 22.36 0.58 2.44
C LEU A 117 23.12 -0.22 3.52
N GLU A 118 24.40 0.06 3.74
CA GLU A 118 25.25 -0.66 4.70
C GLU A 118 24.79 -0.57 6.16
N HIS A 119 23.97 0.43 6.47
CA HIS A 119 23.52 0.71 7.84
C HIS A 119 22.12 0.16 8.15
N LEU A 120 21.50 -0.51 7.21
CA LEU A 120 20.13 -1.02 7.34
C LEU A 120 20.09 -2.41 8.01
N PRO A 121 19.02 -2.72 8.78
CA PRO A 121 18.89 -4.04 9.42
C PRO A 121 18.69 -5.15 8.37
N LYS A 122 19.45 -6.23 8.47
CA LYS A 122 19.43 -7.32 7.49
C LYS A 122 18.14 -8.14 7.45
N GLU A 123 17.38 -8.15 8.52
CA GLU A 123 16.15 -8.93 8.67
C GLU A 123 14.91 -8.18 8.14
N ALA A 124 15.06 -6.95 7.65
CA ALA A 124 13.95 -6.16 7.09
C ALA A 124 13.66 -6.54 5.63
N THR A 125 12.46 -6.22 5.18
CA THR A 125 12.08 -6.21 3.77
C THR A 125 12.37 -4.83 3.19
N TYR A 126 12.99 -4.78 2.01
CA TYR A 126 13.33 -3.52 1.35
C TYR A 126 12.47 -3.29 0.13
N THR A 127 11.95 -2.07 -0.01
CA THR A 127 11.24 -1.64 -1.21
C THR A 127 12.00 -0.48 -1.85
N PHE A 128 12.71 -0.76 -2.94
CA PHE A 128 13.39 0.27 -3.73
C PHE A 128 12.37 1.09 -4.51
N ILE A 129 12.29 2.39 -4.23
CA ILE A 129 11.41 3.32 -4.92
C ILE A 129 12.22 3.93 -6.08
N VAL A 130 11.83 3.63 -7.30
CA VAL A 130 12.53 4.06 -8.52
C VAL A 130 11.65 4.95 -9.38
N THR A 131 12.23 5.98 -9.99
CA THR A 131 11.52 6.99 -10.79
C THR A 131 12.02 7.08 -12.22
N SER A 132 13.07 6.31 -12.55
CA SER A 132 13.72 6.26 -13.87
C SER A 132 14.33 4.88 -14.12
N GLU A 133 14.64 4.59 -15.40
CA GLU A 133 15.34 3.39 -15.82
C GLU A 133 16.71 3.25 -15.14
N GLN A 134 17.46 4.35 -15.05
CA GLN A 134 18.77 4.35 -14.40
C GLN A 134 18.69 3.97 -12.92
N GLU A 135 17.67 4.47 -12.19
CA GLU A 135 17.44 4.09 -10.80
C GLU A 135 17.01 2.63 -10.68
N TYR A 136 16.20 2.13 -11.62
CA TYR A 136 15.81 0.72 -11.68
C TYR A 136 17.04 -0.20 -11.85
N GLU A 137 17.89 0.08 -12.84
CA GLU A 137 19.13 -0.68 -13.06
C GLU A 137 20.05 -0.63 -11.84
N SER A 138 20.18 0.54 -11.20
CA SER A 138 20.96 0.72 -9.98
C SER A 138 20.40 -0.07 -8.81
N ALA A 139 19.07 -0.13 -8.65
CA ALA A 139 18.42 -0.93 -7.61
C ALA A 139 18.68 -2.43 -7.82
N VAL A 140 18.55 -2.94 -9.04
CA VAL A 140 18.86 -4.34 -9.40
C VAL A 140 20.34 -4.66 -9.09
N GLN A 141 21.25 -3.74 -9.41
CA GLN A 141 22.67 -3.94 -9.08
C GLN A 141 22.90 -3.99 -7.58
N CYS A 142 22.24 -3.13 -6.79
CA CYS A 142 22.35 -3.12 -5.34
C CYS A 142 21.82 -4.41 -4.70
N GLU A 143 20.70 -4.97 -5.18
CA GLU A 143 20.22 -6.27 -4.71
C GLU A 143 21.28 -7.35 -4.80
N HIS A 144 21.99 -7.42 -5.93
CA HIS A 144 23.07 -8.38 -6.15
C HIS A 144 24.33 -8.09 -5.31
N GLU A 145 24.73 -6.82 -5.22
CA GLU A 145 25.96 -6.40 -4.53
C GLU A 145 25.87 -6.62 -3.02
N TYR A 146 24.71 -6.33 -2.41
CA TYR A 146 24.50 -6.45 -0.96
C TYR A 146 23.87 -7.78 -0.54
N ASP A 147 23.62 -8.71 -1.47
CA ASP A 147 22.96 -10.02 -1.23
C ASP A 147 21.67 -9.87 -0.41
N LEU A 148 20.84 -8.93 -0.80
CA LEU A 148 19.58 -8.65 -0.12
C LEU A 148 18.54 -9.72 -0.49
N GLN A 149 17.96 -10.37 0.51
CA GLN A 149 17.11 -11.54 0.31
C GLN A 149 15.61 -11.19 0.18
N ASN A 150 15.18 -10.06 0.73
CA ASN A 150 13.77 -9.64 0.76
C ASN A 150 13.65 -8.25 0.16
N THR A 151 13.59 -8.18 -1.15
CA THR A 151 13.55 -6.93 -1.90
C THR A 151 12.40 -6.90 -2.89
N ASP A 152 11.82 -5.72 -3.04
CA ASP A 152 10.87 -5.36 -4.10
C ASP A 152 11.34 -4.06 -4.77
N ILE A 153 11.20 -3.96 -6.10
CA ILE A 153 11.45 -2.70 -6.82
C ILE A 153 10.09 -2.13 -7.23
N MET A 154 9.80 -0.92 -6.76
CA MET A 154 8.51 -0.25 -6.94
C MET A 154 8.67 1.04 -7.72
N PRO A 155 8.23 1.10 -8.98
CA PRO A 155 8.21 2.33 -9.74
C PRO A 155 7.29 3.36 -9.09
N ALA A 156 7.74 4.62 -8.97
CA ALA A 156 6.95 5.71 -8.43
C ALA A 156 6.71 6.81 -9.47
N TYR A 157 5.45 7.18 -9.67
CA TYR A 157 5.07 8.31 -10.49
C TYR A 157 5.35 9.61 -9.75
N THR A 158 6.08 10.52 -10.41
CA THR A 158 6.49 11.82 -9.84
C THR A 158 5.70 13.00 -10.39
N GLY A 159 4.73 12.75 -11.28
CA GLY A 159 3.97 13.78 -11.98
C GLY A 159 4.53 14.12 -13.38
N ASN A 160 5.78 13.74 -13.69
CA ASN A 160 6.45 14.10 -14.95
C ASN A 160 7.27 12.96 -15.60
N ASN A 161 7.29 11.77 -15.03
CA ASN A 161 8.04 10.61 -15.54
C ASN A 161 7.16 9.58 -16.26
N LEU A 162 6.12 10.02 -16.97
CA LEU A 162 5.16 9.13 -17.62
C LEU A 162 5.83 8.19 -18.65
N ALA A 163 6.85 8.68 -19.38
CA ALA A 163 7.56 7.86 -20.36
C ALA A 163 8.22 6.62 -19.73
N PHE A 164 8.77 6.75 -18.51
CA PHE A 164 9.27 5.62 -17.73
C PHE A 164 8.16 4.61 -17.43
N PHE A 165 6.97 5.09 -17.04
CA PHE A 165 5.82 4.23 -16.81
C PHE A 165 5.31 3.54 -18.07
N GLU A 166 5.31 4.25 -19.20
CA GLU A 166 4.89 3.68 -20.49
C GLU A 166 5.80 2.53 -20.92
N GLU A 167 7.08 2.61 -20.64
CA GLU A 167 8.04 1.56 -21.00
C GLU A 167 8.04 0.37 -20.02
N PHE A 168 7.96 0.63 -18.71
CA PHE A 168 8.20 -0.40 -17.69
C PHE A 168 6.95 -0.99 -17.07
N LEU A 169 5.83 -0.26 -17.05
CA LEU A 169 4.62 -0.71 -16.36
C LEU A 169 3.43 -0.95 -17.28
N TYR A 170 3.41 -0.35 -18.49
CA TYR A 170 2.30 -0.58 -19.36
C TYR A 170 2.31 -2.01 -19.88
N MET A 171 1.15 -2.63 -19.80
CA MET A 171 0.99 -4.02 -20.21
C MET A 171 0.98 -4.13 -21.73
N GLU A 172 1.83 -5.00 -22.24
CA GLU A 172 1.80 -5.44 -23.62
C GLU A 172 0.69 -6.50 -23.83
N LYS A 173 0.27 -6.66 -25.09
CA LYS A 173 -0.76 -7.64 -25.45
C LYS A 173 -0.39 -9.05 -25.02
N GLU A 174 0.85 -9.44 -25.26
CA GLU A 174 1.40 -10.76 -24.94
C GLU A 174 1.34 -11.01 -23.43
N GLY A 175 1.70 -10.02 -22.62
CA GLY A 175 1.62 -10.09 -21.17
C GLY A 175 0.19 -10.27 -20.65
N ILE A 176 -0.80 -9.67 -21.32
CA ILE A 176 -2.21 -9.86 -20.95
C ILE A 176 -2.71 -11.25 -21.37
N GLU A 177 -2.34 -11.74 -22.56
CA GLU A 177 -2.74 -13.05 -23.07
C GLU A 177 -2.14 -14.22 -22.26
N ASP A 178 -1.00 -13.99 -21.61
CA ASP A 178 -0.34 -14.97 -20.73
C ASP A 178 -0.99 -15.06 -19.34
N ILE A 179 -1.88 -14.14 -18.96
CA ILE A 179 -2.59 -14.16 -17.68
C ILE A 179 -3.55 -15.35 -17.65
N LYS A 180 -3.29 -16.28 -16.72
CA LYS A 180 -4.14 -17.46 -16.50
C LYS A 180 -5.03 -17.22 -15.29
N LEU A 181 -6.32 -17.07 -15.54
CA LEU A 181 -7.34 -16.90 -14.51
C LEU A 181 -8.28 -18.11 -14.47
N ASP A 182 -8.69 -18.47 -13.27
CA ASP A 182 -9.83 -19.34 -13.10
C ASP A 182 -11.15 -18.56 -13.25
N LYS A 183 -12.28 -19.29 -13.27
CA LYS A 183 -13.60 -18.66 -13.40
C LYS A 183 -13.93 -17.71 -12.25
N ARG A 184 -13.48 -18.02 -11.03
CA ARG A 184 -13.73 -17.20 -9.84
C ARG A 184 -12.99 -15.88 -9.93
N GLU A 185 -11.74 -15.91 -10.37
CA GLU A 185 -10.91 -14.71 -10.55
C GLU A 185 -11.49 -13.77 -11.60
N VAL A 186 -12.00 -14.31 -12.73
CA VAL A 186 -12.72 -13.52 -13.75
C VAL A 186 -13.96 -12.86 -13.13
N PHE A 187 -14.77 -13.58 -12.35
CA PHE A 187 -15.94 -13.01 -11.68
C PHE A 187 -15.56 -11.95 -10.66
N ILE A 188 -14.47 -12.13 -9.93
CA ILE A 188 -13.95 -11.13 -8.99
C ILE A 188 -13.62 -9.84 -9.75
N ARG A 189 -12.83 -9.92 -10.83
CA ARG A 189 -12.44 -8.74 -11.62
C ARG A 189 -13.61 -8.00 -12.28
N GLN A 190 -14.73 -8.68 -12.50
CA GLN A 190 -15.97 -8.07 -12.99
C GLN A 190 -16.73 -7.27 -11.94
N LYS A 191 -16.47 -7.46 -10.67
CA LYS A 191 -17.30 -6.96 -9.57
C LYS A 191 -16.54 -6.19 -8.51
N LEU A 192 -15.28 -6.51 -8.29
CA LEU A 192 -14.49 -6.00 -7.18
C LEU A 192 -13.15 -5.45 -7.68
N ASN A 193 -12.68 -4.39 -7.04
CA ASN A 193 -11.31 -3.95 -7.20
C ASN A 193 -10.39 -4.81 -6.32
N ILE A 194 -9.50 -5.59 -6.92
CA ILE A 194 -8.62 -6.52 -6.19
C ILE A 194 -7.56 -5.80 -5.35
N HIS A 195 -7.27 -4.52 -5.62
CA HIS A 195 -6.29 -3.72 -4.87
C HIS A 195 -6.92 -3.08 -3.63
N ASP A 196 -8.17 -2.63 -3.74
CA ASP A 196 -8.84 -1.85 -2.72
C ASP A 196 -9.80 -2.68 -1.86
N PHE A 197 -10.40 -3.75 -2.43
CA PHE A 197 -11.44 -4.51 -1.74
C PHE A 197 -10.97 -5.08 -0.41
N GLY A 198 -11.73 -4.77 0.64
CA GLY A 198 -11.46 -5.25 2.00
C GLY A 198 -10.36 -4.48 2.73
N CYS A 199 -9.91 -3.32 2.20
CA CYS A 199 -8.95 -2.46 2.87
C CYS A 199 -9.62 -1.20 3.45
N LEU A 200 -9.26 -0.84 4.68
CA LEU A 200 -9.53 0.47 5.27
C LEU A 200 -8.20 1.12 5.66
N THR A 201 -7.98 2.34 5.22
CA THR A 201 -6.79 3.15 5.51
C THR A 201 -7.16 4.34 6.37
N MET A 202 -6.58 4.47 7.54
CA MET A 202 -6.76 5.59 8.46
C MET A 202 -5.53 6.49 8.42
N LEU A 203 -5.73 7.77 8.10
CA LEU A 203 -4.66 8.78 8.07
C LEU A 203 -4.40 9.36 9.47
N PRO A 204 -3.28 10.10 9.67
CA PRO A 204 -2.89 10.64 10.98
C PRO A 204 -3.90 11.61 11.59
N ASP A 205 -4.81 12.17 10.80
CA ASP A 205 -5.89 13.05 11.28
C ASP A 205 -7.17 12.30 11.67
N GLY A 206 -7.16 10.96 11.60
CA GLY A 206 -8.31 10.11 11.91
C GLY A 206 -9.28 9.92 10.75
N THR A 207 -9.03 10.51 9.59
CA THR A 207 -9.87 10.31 8.39
C THR A 207 -9.66 8.90 7.83
N VAL A 208 -10.75 8.24 7.44
CA VAL A 208 -10.70 6.86 6.93
C VAL A 208 -11.06 6.80 5.45
N TYR A 209 -10.26 6.05 4.70
CA TYR A 209 -10.37 5.84 3.26
C TYR A 209 -10.45 4.34 2.93
N THR A 210 -11.07 4.01 1.82
CA THR A 210 -10.98 2.71 1.16
C THR A 210 -9.95 2.72 0.03
N ASN A 211 -9.71 3.90 -0.55
CA ASN A 211 -8.61 4.22 -1.45
C ASN A 211 -8.18 5.67 -1.19
N PRO A 212 -6.91 5.96 -0.83
CA PRO A 212 -6.45 7.32 -0.54
C PRO A 212 -6.57 8.33 -1.69
N ASN A 213 -6.81 7.86 -2.92
CA ASN A 213 -7.04 8.72 -4.09
C ASN A 213 -8.50 9.19 -4.21
N HIS A 214 -9.42 8.60 -3.45
CA HIS A 214 -10.84 8.91 -3.50
C HIS A 214 -11.28 9.76 -2.32
N GLN A 215 -12.58 10.05 -2.23
CA GLN A 215 -13.15 10.75 -1.09
C GLN A 215 -13.10 9.88 0.17
N PRO A 216 -12.89 10.47 1.35
CA PRO A 216 -12.93 9.75 2.60
C PRO A 216 -14.32 9.14 2.84
N ILE A 217 -14.32 7.95 3.43
CA ILE A 217 -15.57 7.26 3.75
C ILE A 217 -16.08 7.59 5.15
N GLY A 218 -15.24 8.09 6.04
CA GLY A 218 -15.61 8.52 7.39
C GLY A 218 -14.39 8.84 8.24
N THR A 219 -14.51 8.63 9.55
CA THR A 219 -13.48 8.96 10.53
C THR A 219 -13.28 7.84 11.56
N ASN A 220 -12.22 7.94 12.38
CA ASN A 220 -11.93 7.01 13.48
C ASN A 220 -12.99 6.96 14.58
N THR A 221 -13.98 7.85 14.58
CA THR A 221 -15.11 7.83 15.52
C THR A 221 -16.23 6.87 15.11
N GLU A 222 -16.22 6.42 13.86
CA GLU A 222 -17.16 5.45 13.32
C GLU A 222 -16.62 4.03 13.44
N THR A 223 -17.49 3.04 13.61
CA THR A 223 -17.04 1.65 13.67
C THR A 223 -16.62 1.15 12.29
N PRO A 224 -15.63 0.24 12.21
CA PRO A 224 -15.27 -0.41 10.93
C PRO A 224 -16.48 -1.02 10.22
N HIS A 225 -17.44 -1.55 10.98
CA HIS A 225 -18.66 -2.12 10.42
C HIS A 225 -19.52 -1.07 9.68
N ALA A 226 -19.69 0.11 10.26
CA ALA A 226 -20.45 1.18 9.63
C ALA A 226 -19.75 1.66 8.35
N LEU A 227 -18.41 1.78 8.39
CA LEU A 227 -17.61 2.21 7.24
C LEU A 227 -17.64 1.17 6.10
N VAL A 228 -17.51 -0.12 6.41
CA VAL A 228 -17.66 -1.19 5.42
C VAL A 228 -19.05 -1.19 4.79
N TYR A 229 -20.10 -1.02 5.61
CA TYR A 229 -21.47 -0.93 5.09
C TYR A 229 -21.64 0.28 4.15
N LYS A 230 -21.11 1.43 4.55
CA LYS A 230 -21.14 2.66 3.74
C LYS A 230 -20.38 2.49 2.42
N GLU A 231 -19.18 1.89 2.43
CA GLU A 231 -18.44 1.61 1.19
C GLU A 231 -19.22 0.68 0.25
N MET A 232 -19.84 -0.36 0.78
CA MET A 232 -20.61 -1.32 -0.04
C MET A 232 -21.92 -0.76 -0.59
N THR A 233 -22.50 0.28 0.03
CA THR A 233 -23.80 0.85 -0.38
C THR A 233 -23.69 2.18 -1.11
N GLU A 234 -22.70 2.99 -0.76
CA GLU A 234 -22.54 4.36 -1.25
C GLU A 234 -21.13 4.60 -1.83
N GLY A 235 -20.17 3.73 -1.51
CA GLY A 235 -18.79 3.86 -1.93
C GLY A 235 -18.54 3.46 -3.37
N TYR A 236 -17.32 3.72 -3.82
CA TYR A 236 -16.92 3.49 -5.21
C TYR A 236 -15.64 2.63 -5.30
N SER A 237 -14.74 2.74 -4.32
CA SER A 237 -13.38 2.20 -4.43
C SER A 237 -13.35 0.68 -4.56
N TRP A 238 -14.07 -0.02 -3.68
CA TRP A 238 -14.09 -1.48 -3.66
C TRP A 238 -14.77 -2.12 -4.87
N LEU A 239 -15.66 -1.35 -5.53
CA LEU A 239 -16.43 -1.82 -6.68
C LEU A 239 -15.92 -1.22 -8.01
N ARG A 240 -14.80 -0.48 -7.97
CA ARG A 240 -14.19 0.10 -9.16
C ARG A 240 -13.56 -0.98 -10.04
N VAL A 241 -14.13 -1.18 -11.21
CA VAL A 241 -13.68 -2.14 -12.21
C VAL A 241 -13.40 -1.43 -13.54
N ARG A 242 -12.80 -2.11 -14.50
CA ARG A 242 -12.44 -1.56 -15.83
C ARG A 242 -13.65 -1.27 -16.73
N ASN A 243 -14.52 -0.35 -16.29
CA ASN A 243 -15.75 0.04 -17.02
C ASN A 243 -15.63 1.36 -17.80
N GLU A 244 -14.48 2.02 -17.74
CA GLU A 244 -14.22 3.27 -18.45
C GLU A 244 -13.66 2.99 -19.85
N THR A 245 -13.84 3.95 -20.77
CA THR A 245 -13.22 3.89 -22.10
C THR A 245 -11.72 4.19 -21.97
N PRO A 246 -10.81 3.42 -22.61
CA PRO A 246 -11.08 2.42 -23.65
C PRO A 246 -11.43 1.00 -23.15
N CYS A 247 -11.12 0.68 -21.88
CA CYS A 247 -11.20 -0.68 -21.32
C CYS A 247 -12.59 -1.33 -21.48
N ARG A 248 -13.68 -0.55 -21.37
CA ARG A 248 -15.07 -1.04 -21.54
C ARG A 248 -15.34 -1.73 -22.87
N LYS A 249 -14.57 -1.40 -23.93
CA LYS A 249 -14.70 -1.97 -25.27
C LYS A 249 -13.63 -3.01 -25.58
N CYS A 250 -12.67 -3.20 -24.67
CA CYS A 250 -11.54 -4.09 -24.86
C CYS A 250 -11.95 -5.55 -24.70
N ILE A 251 -11.50 -6.42 -25.60
CA ILE A 251 -11.74 -7.87 -25.51
C ILE A 251 -11.02 -8.49 -24.30
N TYR A 252 -9.97 -7.85 -23.77
CA TYR A 252 -9.19 -8.30 -22.64
C TYR A 252 -9.69 -7.71 -21.30
N GLN A 253 -10.80 -6.97 -21.30
CA GLN A 253 -11.30 -6.21 -20.14
C GLN A 253 -11.22 -7.00 -18.82
N TRP A 254 -11.62 -8.27 -18.84
CA TRP A 254 -11.70 -9.11 -17.64
C TRP A 254 -10.48 -10.00 -17.40
N LEU A 255 -9.53 -10.02 -18.33
CA LEU A 255 -8.22 -10.60 -18.13
C LEU A 255 -7.26 -9.63 -17.43
N CYS A 256 -7.41 -8.33 -17.69
CA CYS A 256 -6.60 -7.31 -17.03
C CYS A 256 -6.87 -7.24 -15.52
N PRO A 257 -5.87 -6.94 -14.69
CA PRO A 257 -6.06 -6.59 -13.30
C PRO A 257 -7.06 -5.44 -13.13
N SER A 258 -7.66 -5.31 -11.96
CA SER A 258 -8.48 -4.14 -11.62
C SER A 258 -7.66 -2.85 -11.76
N PRO A 259 -8.31 -1.68 -11.97
CA PRO A 259 -7.61 -0.41 -11.94
C PRO A 259 -6.82 -0.25 -10.64
N SER A 260 -5.54 0.10 -10.74
CA SER A 260 -4.63 0.29 -9.63
C SER A 260 -4.63 1.75 -9.15
N HIS A 261 -3.89 2.03 -8.08
CA HIS A 261 -3.65 3.39 -7.62
C HIS A 261 -2.84 4.23 -8.62
N TYR A 262 -2.04 3.59 -9.48
CA TYR A 262 -1.30 4.29 -10.54
C TYR A 262 -2.23 4.96 -11.56
N GLU A 263 -3.31 4.27 -11.99
CA GLU A 263 -4.30 4.86 -12.89
C GLU A 263 -4.96 6.10 -12.26
N ASP A 264 -5.23 6.06 -10.94
CA ASP A 264 -5.79 7.21 -10.23
C ASP A 264 -4.82 8.39 -10.22
N VAL A 265 -3.56 8.15 -9.87
CA VAL A 265 -2.53 9.20 -9.73
C VAL A 265 -2.11 9.78 -11.07
N ILE A 266 -2.01 8.94 -12.11
CA ILE A 266 -1.68 9.35 -13.48
C ILE A 266 -2.88 10.02 -14.16
N GLY A 267 -4.11 9.69 -13.73
CA GLY A 267 -5.35 10.20 -14.33
C GLY A 267 -5.69 9.53 -15.66
N LYS A 268 -5.23 8.29 -15.88
CA LYS A 268 -5.56 7.49 -17.06
C LYS A 268 -6.33 6.23 -16.65
N PRO A 269 -7.37 5.80 -17.37
CA PRO A 269 -8.15 4.61 -17.05
C PRO A 269 -7.47 3.29 -17.41
N ASP A 270 -6.33 3.36 -18.11
CA ASP A 270 -5.59 2.22 -18.64
C ASP A 270 -4.07 2.46 -18.59
N LEU A 271 -3.34 1.40 -18.26
CA LEU A 271 -1.88 1.35 -18.31
C LEU A 271 -1.47 0.19 -19.24
N CYS A 272 -1.71 0.35 -20.55
CA CYS A 272 -1.38 -0.66 -21.57
C CYS A 272 -1.13 -0.04 -22.95
N HIS A 273 -0.43 -0.80 -23.82
CA HIS A 273 -0.15 -0.45 -25.21
C HIS A 273 -1.17 -1.01 -26.21
N ILE A 274 -2.35 -1.43 -25.74
CA ILE A 274 -3.39 -2.00 -26.61
C ILE A 274 -4.10 -0.88 -27.39
N ASN A 275 -3.89 -0.87 -28.69
CA ASN A 275 -4.65 -0.03 -29.60
C ASN A 275 -5.99 -0.73 -29.95
N LEU A 276 -7.11 -0.13 -29.57
CA LEU A 276 -8.48 -0.61 -29.85
C LEU A 276 -9.05 0.00 -31.11
#